data_74b26f0e6ef0f945d46320cfd5101741
#
_entry.id   74b26f0e6ef0f945d46320cfd5101741
#
_cell.length_a   1.000
_cell.length_b   1.000
_cell.length_c   1.000
_cell.angle_alpha   90.00
_cell.angle_beta   90.00
_cell.angle_gamma   90.00
#
_symmetry.space_group_name_H-M   'P 1'
#
loop_
_entity.id
_entity.type
_entity.pdbx_description
1 polymer ?
#
loop_
_entity_poly.entity_id
_entity_poly.type
_entity_poly.pdbx_seq_one_letter_code
_entity_poly.pdbx_strand_id
1 'polypeptide(L)'
;ANQEEIMAGDIPRANQPYYGCTNVPNSGTGPQNSPTNLGPSPEQNSGFGNFAPANSFICGSSYPAYGRYFDAPNGKGALIPGQAGTQLDHFQPWTNAVRYNYAPVNHVQNPVERVGVYTYSDFEFADDLRGYVQFVYSKSARKNQLAQVPMTAARFAGPQWQLNNGRFATSDGYFNVLGGDTSFGFRAIAIGPRIYEYDYDTYGIRAGLDGNFEIDGKTYFWSAGTQVNDARYDAELFNFVDLVHLANAVGPSFRDPATQELKCGTPDEVIAGCTPFNIFGGPDLGLGAGVITQAEYDAMVNYVGYDGAAVAGMDSDNYWFEVSGPLFDMPYGTAYFAFGLENRSVGYFDTPDALVSSGGSSTN
;
A
#
# COMPACT_ATOMS: atom_id res chain seq x y z
N ALA A 1 -12.33 -9.89 -2.67
CA ALA A 1 -13.23 -9.45 -3.74
C ALA A 1 -12.89 -8.04 -4.16
N ASN A 2 -12.86 -7.77 -5.45
CA ASN A 2 -12.76 -6.42 -5.98
C ASN A 2 -14.16 -5.82 -6.19
N GLN A 3 -14.24 -4.58 -6.64
CA GLN A 3 -15.52 -3.91 -6.82
C GLN A 3 -16.35 -4.49 -7.97
N GLU A 4 -15.71 -5.07 -8.97
CA GLU A 4 -16.41 -5.75 -10.08
C GLU A 4 -17.14 -7.02 -9.60
N GLU A 5 -16.47 -7.81 -8.74
CA GLU A 5 -17.10 -9.01 -8.14
C GLU A 5 -18.30 -8.64 -7.27
N ILE A 6 -18.19 -7.56 -6.49
CA ILE A 6 -19.31 -7.03 -5.72
C ILE A 6 -20.44 -6.59 -6.64
N MET A 7 -20.10 -5.96 -7.75
CA MET A 7 -21.06 -5.48 -8.73
C MET A 7 -21.70 -6.59 -9.55
N ALA A 8 -21.00 -7.69 -9.78
CA ALA A 8 -21.53 -8.87 -10.44
C ALA A 8 -22.59 -9.62 -9.61
N GLY A 9 -22.76 -9.25 -8.34
CA GLY A 9 -23.79 -9.82 -7.48
C GLY A 9 -23.31 -10.95 -6.58
N ASP A 10 -22.00 -11.20 -6.53
CA ASP A 10 -21.41 -12.23 -5.69
C ASP A 10 -21.59 -11.94 -4.19
N ILE A 11 -21.82 -10.66 -3.85
CA ILE A 11 -22.15 -10.22 -2.49
C ILE A 11 -23.52 -9.52 -2.54
N PRO A 12 -24.47 -9.90 -1.69
CA PRO A 12 -25.79 -9.27 -1.66
C PRO A 12 -25.69 -7.75 -1.42
N ARG A 13 -26.41 -6.98 -2.21
CA ARG A 13 -26.36 -5.51 -2.18
C ARG A 13 -26.61 -4.90 -0.80
N ALA A 14 -27.47 -5.52 0.00
CA ALA A 14 -27.76 -5.07 1.36
C ALA A 14 -26.53 -5.06 2.29
N ASN A 15 -25.53 -5.87 1.96
CA ASN A 15 -24.30 -6.00 2.76
C ASN A 15 -23.09 -5.31 2.10
N GLN A 16 -23.30 -4.61 0.99
CA GLN A 16 -22.21 -3.92 0.30
C GLN A 16 -22.00 -2.54 0.91
N PRO A 17 -20.88 -2.27 1.53
CA PRO A 17 -20.61 -0.96 2.15
C PRO A 17 -20.55 0.20 1.12
N TYR A 18 -20.33 -0.13 -0.15
CA TYR A 18 -20.17 0.84 -1.25
C TYR A 18 -21.29 0.77 -2.28
N TYR A 19 -22.37 0.14 -1.92
CA TYR A 19 -23.54 -0.05 -2.78
C TYR A 19 -23.98 1.22 -3.51
N GLY A 20 -23.88 2.36 -2.86
CA GLY A 20 -24.27 3.61 -3.44
C GLY A 20 -23.29 4.26 -4.43
N CYS A 21 -22.07 3.75 -4.53
CA CYS A 21 -21.04 4.35 -5.38
C CYS A 21 -21.16 4.05 -6.87
N THR A 22 -21.92 3.08 -7.23
CA THR A 22 -21.78 2.37 -8.50
C THR A 22 -22.53 2.97 -9.68
N ASN A 23 -23.53 3.77 -9.45
CA ASN A 23 -24.34 4.35 -10.52
C ASN A 23 -24.62 5.84 -10.31
N VAL A 24 -23.75 6.50 -9.57
CA VAL A 24 -23.92 7.92 -9.33
C VAL A 24 -23.39 8.68 -10.52
N PRO A 25 -24.27 9.40 -11.22
CA PRO A 25 -23.78 10.34 -12.20
C PRO A 25 -22.84 11.33 -11.51
N ASN A 26 -21.68 11.57 -12.06
CA ASN A 26 -20.80 12.63 -11.61
C ASN A 26 -21.39 13.99 -12.05
N SER A 27 -22.61 14.28 -11.63
CA SER A 27 -23.30 15.48 -12.07
C SER A 27 -22.73 16.74 -11.46
N GLY A 28 -22.02 16.62 -10.35
CA GLY A 28 -21.42 17.75 -9.65
C GLY A 28 -22.40 18.84 -9.18
N THR A 29 -23.69 18.67 -9.47
CA THR A 29 -24.71 19.72 -9.29
C THR A 29 -25.49 19.60 -7.99
N GLY A 30 -25.40 18.47 -7.31
CA GLY A 30 -26.01 18.30 -6.00
C GLY A 30 -25.03 18.51 -4.88
N PRO A 31 -25.52 18.68 -3.64
CA PRO A 31 -24.65 18.67 -2.48
C PRO A 31 -23.78 17.42 -2.45
N GLN A 32 -22.51 17.57 -2.20
CA GLN A 32 -21.55 16.45 -2.18
C GLN A 32 -21.98 15.33 -1.22
N ASN A 33 -22.74 15.68 -0.21
CA ASN A 33 -23.25 14.80 0.81
C ASN A 33 -24.72 14.37 0.56
N SER A 34 -25.24 14.63 -0.63
CA SER A 34 -26.60 14.23 -0.95
C SER A 34 -26.67 12.73 -1.24
N PRO A 35 -27.65 12.02 -0.71
CA PRO A 35 -27.88 10.62 -1.06
C PRO A 35 -28.15 10.40 -2.55
N THR A 36 -28.69 11.40 -3.24
CA THR A 36 -28.91 11.35 -4.69
C THR A 36 -27.64 11.44 -5.50
N ASN A 37 -26.62 12.09 -4.97
CA ASN A 37 -25.29 12.09 -5.53
C ASN A 37 -24.43 10.98 -4.94
N LEU A 38 -24.95 10.31 -3.90
CA LEU A 38 -24.21 9.42 -3.07
C LEU A 38 -22.88 10.02 -2.62
N GLY A 39 -22.83 11.33 -2.68
CA GLY A 39 -21.84 12.09 -1.97
C GLY A 39 -22.08 11.79 -0.52
N PRO A 40 -21.07 11.41 0.20
CA PRO A 40 -21.24 11.13 1.60
C PRO A 40 -21.73 12.36 2.33
N SER A 41 -22.60 12.15 3.30
CA SER A 41 -22.77 13.12 4.38
C SER A 41 -21.41 13.38 5.04
N PRO A 42 -21.24 14.45 5.79
CA PRO A 42 -20.03 14.68 6.58
C PRO A 42 -19.66 13.49 7.46
N GLU A 43 -20.64 12.75 7.96
CA GLU A 43 -20.43 11.54 8.75
C GLU A 43 -19.89 10.40 7.92
N GLN A 44 -20.31 10.27 6.67
CA GLN A 44 -19.78 9.27 5.75
C GLN A 44 -18.35 9.56 5.32
N ASN A 45 -17.97 10.84 5.31
CA ASN A 45 -16.60 11.24 5.03
C ASN A 45 -15.62 10.89 6.16
N SER A 46 -16.12 10.69 7.38
CA SER A 46 -15.28 10.60 8.56
C SER A 46 -14.55 9.26 8.71
N GLY A 47 -15.03 8.19 8.13
CA GLY A 47 -14.46 6.86 8.32
C GLY A 47 -13.57 6.38 7.16
N PHE A 48 -13.82 6.85 5.96
CA PHE A 48 -13.17 6.35 4.75
C PHE A 48 -12.69 7.48 3.83
N GLY A 49 -12.50 8.65 4.39
CA GLY A 49 -12.17 9.82 3.61
C GLY A 49 -13.39 10.32 2.83
N ASN A 50 -13.13 10.98 1.77
CA ASN A 50 -14.16 11.67 1.04
C ASN A 50 -14.90 10.71 0.09
N PHE A 51 -16.08 10.27 0.47
CA PHE A 51 -16.98 9.51 -0.40
C PHE A 51 -17.68 10.39 -1.43
N ALA A 52 -17.15 11.55 -1.73
CA ALA A 52 -17.71 12.35 -2.80
C ALA A 52 -17.96 11.48 -4.02
N PRO A 53 -19.12 11.64 -4.69
CA PRO A 53 -19.45 10.82 -5.84
C PRO A 53 -18.34 10.93 -6.86
N ALA A 54 -18.11 9.94 -7.63
CA ALA A 54 -17.14 9.87 -8.72
C ALA A 54 -15.70 10.34 -8.43
N ASN A 55 -15.50 11.16 -7.44
CA ASN A 55 -14.20 11.65 -6.97
C ASN A 55 -13.76 11.02 -5.66
N SER A 56 -14.59 10.19 -5.07
CA SER A 56 -14.24 9.57 -3.81
C SER A 56 -13.10 8.58 -4.00
N PHE A 57 -12.36 8.41 -2.96
CA PHE A 57 -11.29 7.43 -2.91
C PHE A 57 -11.80 6.01 -3.21
N ILE A 58 -13.02 5.69 -2.79
CA ILE A 58 -13.61 4.35 -2.93
C ILE A 58 -14.37 4.18 -4.23
N CYS A 59 -15.16 5.18 -4.62
CA CYS A 59 -16.00 5.07 -5.80
C CYS A 59 -15.22 5.24 -7.11
N GLY A 60 -14.06 5.88 -7.05
CA GLY A 60 -13.28 6.18 -8.25
C GLY A 60 -14.02 7.11 -9.23
N SER A 61 -13.56 7.14 -10.46
CA SER A 61 -14.21 7.84 -11.57
C SER A 61 -15.02 6.87 -12.39
N SER A 62 -16.22 7.26 -12.77
CA SER A 62 -17.09 6.46 -13.67
C SER A 62 -16.70 6.56 -15.15
N TYR A 63 -15.70 7.35 -15.49
CA TYR A 63 -15.30 7.56 -16.87
C TYR A 63 -14.20 6.57 -17.29
N PRO A 64 -14.28 5.97 -18.46
CA PRO A 64 -13.26 5.09 -19.00
C PRO A 64 -12.07 5.89 -19.52
N ALA A 65 -11.40 6.59 -18.61
CA ALA A 65 -10.28 7.44 -18.96
C ALA A 65 -8.97 6.87 -18.37
N TYR A 66 -7.86 7.23 -18.97
CA TYR A 66 -6.56 6.70 -18.62
C TYR A 66 -5.88 7.44 -17.48
N GLY A 67 -6.51 8.50 -16.97
CA GLY A 67 -6.02 9.29 -15.86
C GLY A 67 -4.71 10.02 -16.14
N ARG A 68 -4.37 10.22 -17.39
CA ARG A 68 -3.18 10.95 -17.80
C ARG A 68 -3.49 12.40 -17.99
N TYR A 69 -2.69 13.25 -17.40
CA TYR A 69 -2.72 14.67 -17.67
C TYR A 69 -1.31 15.20 -17.85
N PHE A 70 -1.23 16.27 -18.62
CA PHE A 70 0.01 16.98 -18.90
C PHE A 70 -0.21 18.47 -18.66
N ASP A 71 0.75 19.12 -18.02
CA ASP A 71 0.79 20.57 -17.90
C ASP A 71 1.62 21.11 -19.06
N ALA A 72 1.02 21.09 -20.24
CA ALA A 72 1.66 21.48 -21.49
C ALA A 72 1.42 22.95 -21.82
N PRO A 73 2.40 23.66 -22.42
CA PRO A 73 2.27 25.09 -22.77
C PRO A 73 1.11 25.40 -23.70
N ASN A 74 0.64 24.44 -24.48
CA ASN A 74 -0.48 24.58 -25.41
C ASN A 74 -1.84 24.22 -24.81
N GLY A 75 -1.91 23.91 -23.49
CA GLY A 75 -3.15 23.52 -22.78
C GLY A 75 -3.68 22.13 -23.14
N LYS A 76 -2.90 21.30 -23.82
CA LYS A 76 -3.26 19.92 -24.18
C LYS A 76 -2.94 18.96 -23.03
N GLY A 77 -3.87 18.85 -22.10
CA GLY A 77 -3.65 18.20 -20.81
C GLY A 77 -3.95 16.71 -20.75
N ALA A 78 -4.61 16.10 -21.73
CA ALA A 78 -5.00 14.69 -21.68
C ALA A 78 -5.06 14.04 -23.06
N LEU A 79 -4.62 12.78 -23.14
CA LEU A 79 -4.83 11.98 -24.33
C LEU A 79 -6.32 11.69 -24.55
N ILE A 80 -6.79 11.88 -25.77
CA ILE A 80 -8.14 11.47 -26.19
C ILE A 80 -8.18 9.95 -26.25
N PRO A 81 -9.16 9.29 -25.61
CA PRO A 81 -9.29 7.83 -25.63
C PRO A 81 -9.29 7.26 -27.05
N GLY A 82 -8.46 6.24 -27.28
CA GLY A 82 -8.32 5.59 -28.61
C GLY A 82 -7.34 6.27 -29.57
N GLN A 83 -6.75 7.41 -29.19
CA GLN A 83 -5.71 8.05 -30.00
C GLN A 83 -4.32 7.54 -29.64
N ALA A 84 -3.41 7.60 -30.62
CA ALA A 84 -2.07 7.06 -30.50
C ALA A 84 -1.08 7.91 -29.68
N GLY A 85 -1.38 9.16 -29.40
CA GLY A 85 -0.49 10.08 -28.69
C GLY A 85 0.72 10.57 -29.48
N THR A 86 0.70 10.45 -30.80
CA THR A 86 1.81 10.78 -31.69
C THR A 86 1.69 12.13 -32.37
N GLN A 87 0.57 12.82 -32.17
CA GLN A 87 0.30 14.13 -32.77
C GLN A 87 -0.43 15.01 -31.75
N LEU A 88 -0.33 16.32 -31.92
CA LEU A 88 -0.89 17.30 -31.00
C LEU A 88 -2.41 17.28 -30.94
N ASP A 89 -3.10 16.94 -32.01
CA ASP A 89 -4.56 16.81 -32.09
C ASP A 89 -5.09 15.53 -31.44
N HIS A 90 -4.22 14.61 -31.07
CA HIS A 90 -4.56 13.46 -30.23
C HIS A 90 -4.84 13.84 -28.76
N PHE A 91 -4.57 15.08 -28.38
CA PHE A 91 -4.71 15.55 -27.00
C PHE A 91 -5.79 16.63 -26.88
N GLN A 92 -6.46 16.66 -25.72
CA GLN A 92 -7.51 17.58 -25.34
C GLN A 92 -7.17 18.27 -24.01
N PRO A 93 -7.84 19.36 -23.65
CA PRO A 93 -7.72 19.93 -22.32
C PRO A 93 -8.10 18.90 -21.24
N TRP A 94 -7.34 18.88 -20.15
CA TRP A 94 -7.63 17.97 -19.04
C TRP A 94 -8.88 18.46 -18.28
N THR A 95 -9.79 17.52 -17.99
CA THR A 95 -11.00 17.75 -17.21
C THR A 95 -11.23 16.56 -16.26
N ASN A 96 -12.17 16.73 -15.32
CA ASN A 96 -12.56 15.61 -14.44
C ASN A 96 -13.10 14.39 -15.20
N ALA A 97 -13.61 14.60 -16.42
CA ALA A 97 -14.12 13.51 -17.26
C ALA A 97 -13.04 12.53 -17.74
N VAL A 98 -11.75 12.93 -17.72
CA VAL A 98 -10.63 12.08 -18.13
C VAL A 98 -9.92 11.40 -16.96
N ARG A 99 -10.51 11.40 -15.78
CA ARG A 99 -9.95 10.70 -14.62
C ARG A 99 -10.02 9.17 -14.77
N TYR A 100 -8.99 8.51 -14.29
CA TYR A 100 -8.96 7.06 -14.22
C TYR A 100 -9.91 6.51 -13.13
N ASN A 101 -10.73 5.52 -13.47
CA ASN A 101 -11.53 4.78 -12.51
C ASN A 101 -10.68 3.66 -11.89
N TYR A 102 -10.25 3.83 -10.67
CA TYR A 102 -9.43 2.87 -9.93
C TYR A 102 -10.27 1.88 -9.10
N ALA A 103 -11.55 2.17 -8.89
CA ALA A 103 -12.38 1.40 -7.97
C ALA A 103 -12.55 -0.07 -8.36
N PRO A 104 -12.75 -0.44 -9.64
CA PRO A 104 -12.89 -1.83 -10.04
C PRO A 104 -11.65 -2.69 -9.78
N VAL A 105 -10.47 -2.07 -9.70
CA VAL A 105 -9.20 -2.78 -9.53
C VAL A 105 -8.87 -3.05 -8.07
N ASN A 106 -9.35 -2.20 -7.16
CA ASN A 106 -9.06 -2.33 -5.74
C ASN A 106 -9.82 -3.51 -5.12
N HIS A 107 -9.13 -4.32 -4.33
CA HIS A 107 -9.80 -5.24 -3.45
C HIS A 107 -10.60 -4.47 -2.39
N VAL A 108 -11.88 -4.77 -2.26
CA VAL A 108 -12.74 -4.28 -1.17
C VAL A 108 -12.54 -5.13 0.07
N GLN A 109 -12.32 -6.43 -0.13
CA GLN A 109 -12.00 -7.39 0.92
C GLN A 109 -10.78 -8.21 0.50
N ASN A 110 -9.76 -8.18 1.32
CA ASN A 110 -8.55 -8.94 1.07
C ASN A 110 -8.74 -10.42 1.41
N PRO A 111 -8.29 -11.36 0.58
CA PRO A 111 -8.18 -12.75 0.97
C PRO A 111 -7.16 -12.89 2.11
N VAL A 112 -7.52 -13.70 3.10
CA VAL A 112 -6.68 -14.00 4.25
C VAL A 112 -6.81 -15.49 4.55
N GLU A 113 -5.68 -16.17 4.61
CA GLU A 113 -5.58 -17.53 5.11
C GLU A 113 -4.91 -17.49 6.48
N ARG A 114 -5.45 -18.21 7.45
CA ARG A 114 -4.89 -18.25 8.80
C ARG A 114 -4.94 -19.64 9.38
N VAL A 115 -3.82 -20.04 9.97
CA VAL A 115 -3.73 -21.23 10.81
C VAL A 115 -3.22 -20.80 12.18
N GLY A 116 -3.84 -21.31 13.24
CA GLY A 116 -3.43 -21.00 14.60
C GLY A 116 -3.53 -22.25 15.51
N VAL A 117 -2.59 -22.32 16.43
CA VAL A 117 -2.56 -23.32 17.46
C VAL A 117 -2.46 -22.62 18.81
N TYR A 118 -3.30 -23.01 19.72
CA TYR A 118 -3.29 -22.55 21.11
C TYR A 118 -3.28 -23.76 22.03
N THR A 119 -2.39 -23.76 23.01
CA THR A 119 -2.37 -24.74 24.07
C THR A 119 -2.22 -24.07 25.43
N TYR A 120 -2.88 -24.62 26.41
CA TYR A 120 -2.75 -24.21 27.80
C TYR A 120 -2.72 -25.47 28.65
N SER A 121 -1.78 -25.52 29.59
CA SER A 121 -1.68 -26.58 30.58
C SER A 121 -1.36 -25.97 31.92
N ASP A 122 -2.01 -26.44 32.94
CA ASP A 122 -1.68 -26.13 34.34
C ASP A 122 -1.58 -27.41 35.14
N PHE A 123 -0.80 -27.34 36.19
CA PHE A 123 -0.54 -28.45 37.09
C PHE A 123 -0.41 -27.96 38.54
N GLU A 124 -1.15 -28.59 39.44
CA GLU A 124 -1.04 -28.39 40.89
C GLU A 124 0.07 -29.26 41.46
N PHE A 125 1.18 -28.65 41.85
CA PHE A 125 2.31 -29.34 42.47
C PHE A 125 2.06 -29.64 43.95
N ALA A 126 1.31 -28.77 44.58
CA ALA A 126 0.86 -28.84 45.97
C ALA A 126 -0.42 -27.99 46.10
N ASP A 127 -1.12 -28.08 47.24
CA ASP A 127 -2.35 -27.34 47.53
C ASP A 127 -2.17 -25.80 47.43
N ASP A 128 -0.95 -25.35 47.62
CA ASP A 128 -0.55 -23.94 47.64
C ASP A 128 0.40 -23.54 46.49
N LEU A 129 0.64 -24.45 45.50
CA LEU A 129 1.54 -24.19 44.37
C LEU A 129 1.00 -24.75 43.08
N ARG A 130 0.70 -23.89 42.14
CA ARG A 130 0.29 -24.19 40.78
C ARG A 130 1.31 -23.66 39.76
N GLY A 131 1.61 -24.43 38.74
CA GLY A 131 2.36 -23.96 37.56
C GLY A 131 1.49 -24.01 36.33
N TYR A 132 1.77 -23.15 35.36
CA TYR A 132 1.08 -23.14 34.09
C TYR A 132 2.02 -22.84 32.94
N VAL A 133 1.66 -23.31 31.76
CA VAL A 133 2.30 -22.99 30.48
C VAL A 133 1.23 -22.75 29.41
N GLN A 134 1.42 -21.72 28.65
CA GLN A 134 0.60 -21.36 27.50
C GLN A 134 1.50 -21.24 26.29
N PHE A 135 1.07 -21.82 25.17
CA PHE A 135 1.72 -21.66 23.88
C PHE A 135 0.71 -21.15 22.86
N VAL A 136 1.13 -20.20 22.04
CA VAL A 136 0.36 -19.66 20.93
C VAL A 136 1.24 -19.67 19.70
N TYR A 137 0.71 -20.17 18.59
CA TYR A 137 1.29 -20.06 17.27
C TYR A 137 0.22 -19.57 16.29
N SER A 138 0.56 -18.66 15.42
CA SER A 138 -0.32 -18.23 14.33
C SER A 138 0.51 -17.94 13.09
N LYS A 139 0.10 -18.54 11.98
CA LYS A 139 0.56 -18.16 10.64
C LYS A 139 -0.60 -17.58 9.86
N SER A 140 -0.38 -16.46 9.17
CA SER A 140 -1.38 -15.91 8.27
C SER A 140 -0.76 -15.35 7.00
N ALA A 141 -1.32 -15.74 5.85
CA ALA A 141 -1.01 -15.19 4.54
C ALA A 141 -2.12 -14.23 4.12
N ARG A 142 -1.75 -13.09 3.56
CA ARG A 142 -2.68 -12.07 3.11
C ARG A 142 -2.21 -11.44 1.80
N LYS A 143 -3.15 -11.27 0.86
CA LYS A 143 -2.91 -10.56 -0.39
C LYS A 143 -3.79 -9.32 -0.47
N ASN A 144 -3.19 -8.17 -0.74
CA ASN A 144 -3.88 -6.91 -0.97
C ASN A 144 -3.62 -6.45 -2.39
N GLN A 145 -4.68 -6.05 -3.10
CA GLN A 145 -4.56 -5.47 -4.44
C GLN A 145 -5.13 -4.06 -4.46
N LEU A 146 -4.33 -3.15 -4.95
CA LEU A 146 -4.71 -1.76 -5.21
C LEU A 146 -4.52 -1.43 -6.69
N ALA A 147 -5.24 -0.45 -7.15
CA ALA A 147 -5.05 0.09 -8.50
C ALA A 147 -3.59 0.49 -8.72
N GLN A 148 -3.21 0.53 -9.96
CA GLN A 148 -1.88 0.88 -10.44
C GLN A 148 -1.32 2.13 -9.77
N VAL A 149 0.00 2.23 -9.70
CA VAL A 149 0.67 3.37 -9.06
C VAL A 149 0.19 4.70 -9.65
N PRO A 150 -0.27 5.66 -8.82
CA PRO A 150 -0.55 7.01 -9.29
C PRO A 150 0.75 7.80 -9.35
N MET A 151 1.30 7.94 -10.55
CA MET A 151 2.50 8.72 -10.80
C MET A 151 2.17 10.19 -11.04
N THR A 152 2.81 11.08 -10.32
CA THR A 152 2.77 12.51 -10.60
C THR A 152 4.16 13.11 -10.43
N ALA A 153 4.56 13.97 -11.34
CA ALA A 153 5.87 14.61 -11.27
C ALA A 153 6.09 15.39 -9.96
N ALA A 154 5.04 16.00 -9.41
CA ALA A 154 5.12 16.75 -8.14
C ALA A 154 5.19 15.87 -6.89
N ARG A 155 4.61 14.67 -6.93
CA ARG A 155 4.51 13.79 -5.76
C ARG A 155 5.85 13.15 -5.38
N PHE A 156 6.71 12.92 -6.34
CA PHE A 156 7.97 12.22 -6.18
C PHE A 156 9.16 13.16 -6.35
N ALA A 157 9.09 14.33 -5.74
CA ALA A 157 10.12 15.37 -5.79
C ALA A 157 11.38 15.03 -4.94
N GLY A 158 11.72 13.76 -4.78
CA GLY A 158 12.93 13.32 -4.09
C GLY A 158 14.22 13.59 -4.88
N PRO A 159 15.39 13.38 -4.24
CA PRO A 159 16.69 13.58 -4.89
C PRO A 159 16.87 12.79 -6.19
N GLN A 160 16.25 11.62 -6.29
CA GLN A 160 16.31 10.74 -7.46
C GLN A 160 15.69 11.37 -8.72
N TRP A 161 14.66 12.20 -8.54
CA TRP A 161 14.04 12.95 -9.61
C TRP A 161 14.89 14.15 -10.08
N GLN A 162 15.86 14.54 -9.30
CA GLN A 162 16.73 15.68 -9.63
C GLN A 162 17.84 15.30 -10.61
N LEU A 163 18.10 14.01 -10.80
CA LEU A 163 19.21 13.54 -11.66
C LEU A 163 19.05 13.94 -13.14
N ASN A 164 17.82 14.20 -13.60
CA ASN A 164 17.55 14.62 -14.99
C ASN A 164 16.55 15.79 -15.07
N ASN A 165 16.62 16.77 -14.16
CA ASN A 165 15.54 17.74 -13.98
C ASN A 165 14.17 17.08 -13.79
N GLY A 166 14.13 15.87 -13.31
CA GLY A 166 13.18 14.76 -13.32
C GLY A 166 11.75 15.02 -12.89
N ARG A 167 11.31 16.24 -12.91
CA ARG A 167 9.90 16.63 -12.71
C ARG A 167 9.11 16.67 -14.01
N PHE A 168 9.76 16.46 -15.14
CA PHE A 168 9.19 16.70 -16.45
C PHE A 168 9.55 15.58 -17.40
N ALA A 169 8.61 15.25 -18.28
CA ALA A 169 8.95 14.63 -19.55
C ALA A 169 9.58 15.71 -20.43
N THR A 170 10.81 15.52 -20.83
CA THR A 170 11.58 16.55 -21.52
C THR A 170 11.11 16.75 -22.96
N SER A 171 11.29 17.95 -23.48
CA SER A 171 10.89 18.33 -24.83
C SER A 171 11.64 17.60 -25.94
N ASP A 172 12.82 17.08 -25.64
CA ASP A 172 13.68 16.26 -26.51
C ASP A 172 13.48 14.74 -26.30
N GLY A 173 12.45 14.36 -25.52
CA GLY A 173 12.00 12.97 -25.42
C GLY A 173 11.31 12.52 -26.72
N TYR A 174 11.69 11.36 -27.25
CA TYR A 174 11.18 10.80 -28.51
C TYR A 174 9.66 10.80 -28.64
N PHE A 175 8.94 10.54 -27.54
CA PHE A 175 7.47 10.47 -27.52
C PHE A 175 6.80 11.80 -27.19
N ASN A 176 7.54 12.84 -26.84
CA ASN A 176 6.96 14.12 -26.43
C ASN A 176 6.62 14.98 -27.64
N VAL A 177 5.34 15.01 -28.01
CA VAL A 177 4.81 15.83 -29.10
C VAL A 177 4.15 17.12 -28.64
N LEU A 178 4.21 17.44 -27.33
CA LEU A 178 3.52 18.58 -26.75
C LEU A 178 4.31 19.89 -26.86
N GLY A 179 5.54 19.85 -27.35
CA GLY A 179 6.33 21.03 -27.72
C GLY A 179 7.05 21.74 -26.59
N GLY A 180 7.17 21.13 -25.42
CA GLY A 180 7.91 21.67 -24.27
C GLY A 180 8.10 20.64 -23.18
N ASP A 181 8.92 20.97 -22.19
CA ASP A 181 9.03 20.18 -20.96
C ASP A 181 7.68 20.12 -20.27
N THR A 182 7.24 18.92 -19.95
CA THR A 182 5.86 18.70 -19.57
C THR A 182 5.78 17.98 -18.21
N SER A 183 5.18 18.63 -17.22
CA SER A 183 4.76 17.95 -16.00
C SER A 183 3.65 16.94 -16.31
N PHE A 184 3.58 15.86 -15.56
CA PHE A 184 2.63 14.79 -15.85
C PHE A 184 2.00 14.18 -14.62
N GLY A 185 0.82 13.58 -14.81
CA GLY A 185 0.16 12.70 -13.88
C GLY A 185 -0.53 11.57 -14.61
N PHE A 186 -0.25 10.33 -14.23
CA PHE A 186 -0.88 9.16 -14.84
C PHE A 186 -0.97 7.96 -13.89
N ARG A 187 -1.78 6.99 -14.26
CA ARG A 187 -1.74 5.65 -13.66
C ARG A 187 -0.82 4.76 -14.48
N ALA A 188 0.09 4.06 -13.83
CA ALA A 188 1.05 3.15 -14.46
C ALA A 188 0.36 1.83 -14.87
N ILE A 189 -0.67 1.93 -15.76
CA ILE A 189 -1.54 0.81 -16.14
C ILE A 189 -0.74 -0.31 -16.80
N ALA A 190 0.23 0.05 -17.63
CA ALA A 190 1.08 -0.92 -18.30
C ALA A 190 1.89 -1.82 -17.35
N ILE A 191 2.21 -1.32 -16.15
CA ILE A 191 2.96 -2.09 -15.14
C ILE A 191 2.05 -3.06 -14.38
N GLY A 192 0.76 -2.72 -14.23
CA GLY A 192 -0.20 -3.56 -13.55
C GLY A 192 -0.67 -3.03 -12.19
N PRO A 193 -1.67 -3.69 -11.57
CA PRO A 193 -2.15 -3.34 -10.25
C PRO A 193 -1.08 -3.60 -9.19
N ARG A 194 -1.00 -2.73 -8.18
CA ARG A 194 -0.12 -2.94 -7.04
C ARG A 194 -0.59 -4.11 -6.21
N ILE A 195 0.28 -5.04 -5.98
CA ILE A 195 0.01 -6.22 -5.16
C ILE A 195 0.96 -6.20 -3.97
N TYR A 196 0.40 -6.47 -2.79
CA TYR A 196 1.14 -6.68 -1.56
C TYR A 196 0.80 -8.07 -1.06
N GLU A 197 1.78 -8.93 -0.97
CA GLU A 197 1.66 -10.23 -0.34
C GLU A 197 2.40 -10.22 0.98
N TYR A 198 1.74 -10.70 2.04
CA TYR A 198 2.28 -10.68 3.39
C TYR A 198 2.14 -12.06 4.00
N ASP A 199 3.23 -12.58 4.49
CA ASP A 199 3.29 -13.74 5.35
C ASP A 199 3.65 -13.33 6.77
N TYR A 200 2.78 -13.66 7.73
CA TYR A 200 2.97 -13.36 9.14
C TYR A 200 3.14 -14.67 9.89
N ASP A 201 4.22 -14.80 10.63
CA ASP A 201 4.47 -15.87 11.59
C ASP A 201 4.58 -15.26 13.00
N THR A 202 3.83 -15.81 13.94
CA THR A 202 3.83 -15.32 15.32
C THR A 202 3.83 -16.50 16.26
N TYR A 203 4.68 -16.51 17.27
CA TYR A 203 4.60 -17.44 18.37
C TYR A 203 4.80 -16.74 19.72
N GLY A 204 4.22 -17.33 20.74
CA GLY A 204 4.35 -16.84 22.10
C GLY A 204 4.31 -17.99 23.10
N ILE A 205 5.15 -17.90 24.09
CA ILE A 205 5.17 -18.81 25.24
C ILE A 205 5.04 -17.96 26.49
N ARG A 206 4.09 -18.34 27.34
CA ARG A 206 3.96 -17.79 28.69
C ARG A 206 3.98 -18.94 29.70
N ALA A 207 4.84 -18.83 30.69
CA ALA A 207 4.93 -19.80 31.79
C ALA A 207 5.05 -19.09 33.11
N GLY A 208 4.45 -19.65 34.14
CA GLY A 208 4.50 -19.05 35.46
C GLY A 208 4.14 -20.04 36.56
N LEU A 209 4.39 -19.57 37.78
CA LEU A 209 4.02 -20.21 39.01
C LEU A 209 3.11 -19.24 39.82
N ASP A 210 2.06 -19.77 40.37
CA ASP A 210 1.19 -19.07 41.29
C ASP A 210 1.14 -19.86 42.62
N GLY A 211 1.14 -19.15 43.70
CA GLY A 211 1.06 -19.81 44.99
C GLY A 211 0.55 -18.92 46.11
N ASN A 212 0.42 -19.54 47.23
CA ASN A 212 0.13 -18.83 48.47
C ASN A 212 0.97 -19.38 49.62
N PHE A 213 1.13 -18.61 50.64
CA PHE A 213 1.76 -19.00 51.91
C PHE A 213 1.11 -18.29 53.08
N GLU A 214 1.21 -18.86 54.27
CA GLU A 214 0.66 -18.29 55.48
C GLU A 214 1.76 -17.77 56.40
N ILE A 215 1.53 -16.58 56.96
CA ILE A 215 2.31 -16.01 58.07
C ILE A 215 1.34 -15.51 59.11
N ASP A 216 1.49 -15.96 60.34
CA ASP A 216 0.66 -15.59 61.50
C ASP A 216 -0.86 -15.72 61.21
N GLY A 217 -1.25 -16.80 60.52
CA GLY A 217 -2.66 -17.06 60.17
C GLY A 217 -3.24 -16.13 59.08
N LYS A 218 -2.40 -15.38 58.39
CA LYS A 218 -2.76 -14.55 57.26
C LYS A 218 -2.19 -15.13 55.96
N THR A 219 -3.04 -15.27 54.93
CA THR A 219 -2.65 -15.83 53.67
C THR A 219 -2.15 -14.75 52.71
N TYR A 220 -1.01 -14.99 52.11
CA TYR A 220 -0.37 -14.16 51.10
C TYR A 220 -0.34 -14.88 49.75
N PHE A 221 -0.64 -14.18 48.67
CA PHE A 221 -0.64 -14.72 47.33
C PHE A 221 0.57 -14.17 46.55
N TRP A 222 1.17 -14.99 45.74
CA TRP A 222 2.26 -14.59 44.86
C TRP A 222 2.13 -15.19 43.46
N SER A 223 2.65 -14.52 42.48
CA SER A 223 2.85 -15.06 41.14
C SER A 223 4.22 -14.64 40.57
N ALA A 224 4.82 -15.51 39.79
CA ALA A 224 6.05 -15.22 39.05
C ALA A 224 6.02 -15.90 37.71
N GLY A 225 6.54 -15.27 36.70
CA GLY A 225 6.54 -15.89 35.40
C GLY A 225 7.36 -15.17 34.35
N THR A 226 7.30 -15.74 33.17
CA THR A 226 7.94 -15.20 31.97
C THR A 226 7.01 -15.33 30.76
N GLN A 227 7.14 -14.40 29.85
CA GLN A 227 6.49 -14.45 28.56
C GLN A 227 7.49 -14.05 27.48
N VAL A 228 7.62 -14.87 26.47
CA VAL A 228 8.44 -14.62 25.28
C VAL A 228 7.51 -14.62 24.07
N ASN A 229 7.59 -13.58 23.25
CA ASN A 229 6.86 -13.51 21.99
C ASN A 229 7.84 -13.14 20.87
N ASP A 230 7.59 -13.70 19.70
CA ASP A 230 8.25 -13.35 18.46
C ASP A 230 7.19 -13.23 17.37
N ALA A 231 7.30 -12.19 16.57
CA ALA A 231 6.46 -11.95 15.42
C ALA A 231 7.33 -11.51 14.25
N ARG A 232 7.17 -12.17 13.14
CA ARG A 232 7.87 -11.85 11.90
C ARG A 232 6.86 -11.71 10.78
N TYR A 233 7.11 -10.77 9.88
CA TYR A 233 6.43 -10.73 8.61
C TYR A 233 7.41 -10.54 7.47
N ASP A 234 7.14 -11.24 6.36
CA ASP A 234 7.77 -11.08 5.08
C ASP A 234 6.74 -10.43 4.15
N ALA A 235 7.15 -9.40 3.42
CA ALA A 235 6.33 -8.66 2.49
C ALA A 235 6.93 -8.72 1.09
N GLU A 236 6.11 -9.10 0.10
CA GLU A 236 6.45 -8.99 -1.32
C GLU A 236 5.55 -7.94 -1.97
N LEU A 237 6.15 -7.10 -2.79
CA LEU A 237 5.57 -5.92 -3.38
C LEU A 237 5.70 -6.01 -4.89
N PHE A 238 4.59 -6.09 -5.62
CA PHE A 238 4.62 -6.24 -7.08
C PHE A 238 3.99 -5.06 -7.80
N ASN A 239 4.50 -4.78 -9.00
CA ASN A 239 3.99 -3.78 -9.92
C ASN A 239 4.12 -2.34 -9.38
N PHE A 240 5.23 -2.05 -8.73
CA PHE A 240 5.63 -0.71 -8.37
C PHE A 240 6.49 -0.07 -9.46
N VAL A 241 6.95 1.14 -9.23
CA VAL A 241 7.74 1.92 -10.18
C VAL A 241 9.09 2.24 -9.57
N ASP A 242 10.16 1.95 -10.29
CA ASP A 242 11.49 2.49 -10.03
C ASP A 242 11.51 3.95 -10.51
N LEU A 243 11.65 4.86 -9.56
CA LEU A 243 11.58 6.31 -9.81
C LEU A 243 12.83 6.82 -10.55
N VAL A 244 13.98 6.19 -10.34
CA VAL A 244 15.22 6.55 -11.01
C VAL A 244 15.15 6.13 -12.48
N HIS A 245 14.69 4.90 -12.73
CA HIS A 245 14.48 4.40 -14.08
C HIS A 245 13.41 5.20 -14.83
N LEU A 246 12.30 5.52 -14.15
CA LEU A 246 11.28 6.36 -14.79
C LEU A 246 11.81 7.76 -15.12
N ALA A 247 12.59 8.38 -14.22
CA ALA A 247 13.19 9.68 -14.49
C ALA A 247 14.10 9.67 -15.74
N ASN A 248 14.91 8.63 -15.87
CA ASN A 248 15.74 8.43 -17.07
C ASN A 248 14.88 8.19 -18.34
N ALA A 249 13.83 7.38 -18.19
CA ALA A 249 13.00 6.92 -19.31
C ALA A 249 12.05 8.00 -19.87
N VAL A 250 11.73 9.05 -19.11
CA VAL A 250 10.95 10.21 -19.58
C VAL A 250 11.81 11.41 -19.96
N GLY A 251 13.12 11.27 -19.83
CA GLY A 251 14.12 12.26 -20.21
C GLY A 251 14.40 12.31 -21.72
N PRO A 252 15.52 12.92 -22.11
CA PRO A 252 15.99 12.93 -23.50
C PRO A 252 16.03 11.52 -24.07
N SER A 253 15.55 11.36 -25.30
CA SER A 253 15.53 10.05 -25.93
C SER A 253 15.36 10.13 -27.43
N PHE A 254 15.83 9.12 -28.16
CA PHE A 254 15.79 9.07 -29.60
C PHE A 254 15.65 7.64 -30.12
N ARG A 255 15.23 7.52 -31.37
CA ARG A 255 15.31 6.25 -32.10
C ARG A 255 16.60 6.25 -32.91
N ASP A 256 17.48 5.31 -32.66
CA ASP A 256 18.75 5.17 -33.36
C ASP A 256 18.50 4.89 -34.85
N PRO A 257 18.99 5.74 -35.77
CA PRO A 257 18.71 5.58 -37.19
C PRO A 257 19.35 4.33 -37.82
N ALA A 258 20.39 3.79 -37.20
CA ALA A 258 21.10 2.62 -37.70
C ALA A 258 20.48 1.30 -37.21
N THR A 259 20.09 1.23 -35.91
CA THR A 259 19.58 0.01 -35.32
C THR A 259 18.05 0.01 -35.15
N GLN A 260 17.41 1.17 -35.31
CA GLN A 260 15.98 1.41 -35.02
C GLN A 260 15.58 1.16 -33.57
N GLU A 261 16.53 1.05 -32.67
CA GLU A 261 16.28 0.89 -31.24
C GLU A 261 15.93 2.23 -30.58
N LEU A 262 15.06 2.18 -29.60
CA LEU A 262 14.76 3.32 -28.72
C LEU A 262 15.84 3.41 -27.63
N LYS A 263 16.43 4.58 -27.46
CA LYS A 263 17.52 4.85 -26.51
C LYS A 263 17.24 6.09 -25.69
N CYS A 264 17.54 6.04 -24.39
CA CYS A 264 17.53 7.22 -23.52
C CYS A 264 18.85 7.99 -23.65
N GLY A 265 18.78 9.29 -23.41
CA GLY A 265 19.90 10.20 -23.54
C GLY A 265 19.93 10.84 -24.92
N THR A 266 21.10 11.30 -25.29
CA THR A 266 21.39 11.89 -26.62
C THR A 266 22.25 10.95 -27.44
N PRO A 267 22.38 11.15 -28.80
CA PRO A 267 23.29 10.35 -29.60
C PRO A 267 24.74 10.36 -29.11
N ASP A 268 25.16 11.46 -28.47
CA ASP A 268 26.50 11.61 -27.92
C ASP A 268 26.67 11.02 -26.52
N GLU A 269 25.55 10.91 -25.77
CA GLU A 269 25.54 10.42 -24.38
C GLU A 269 24.33 9.51 -24.14
N VAL A 270 24.48 8.23 -24.44
CA VAL A 270 23.44 7.22 -24.30
C VAL A 270 23.45 6.67 -22.88
N ILE A 271 22.28 6.60 -22.24
CA ILE A 271 22.10 5.94 -20.94
C ILE A 271 22.00 4.43 -21.19
N ALA A 272 23.05 3.71 -20.84
CA ALA A 272 23.12 2.27 -21.05
C ALA A 272 22.01 1.50 -20.31
N GLY A 273 21.36 0.55 -20.98
CA GLY A 273 20.30 -0.28 -20.40
C GLY A 273 18.95 0.43 -20.22
N CYS A 274 18.86 1.73 -20.49
CA CYS A 274 17.62 2.48 -20.39
C CYS A 274 16.76 2.32 -21.65
N THR A 275 15.46 2.13 -21.43
CA THR A 275 14.43 2.16 -22.49
C THR A 275 13.48 3.33 -22.24
N PRO A 276 13.28 4.25 -23.22
CA PRO A 276 12.33 5.35 -23.07
C PRO A 276 10.92 4.85 -22.80
N PHE A 277 10.20 5.48 -21.85
CA PHE A 277 8.87 5.08 -21.45
C PHE A 277 7.81 6.01 -22.05
N ASN A 278 6.91 5.48 -22.85
CA ASN A 278 5.91 6.28 -23.56
C ASN A 278 4.72 6.65 -22.66
N ILE A 279 4.86 7.69 -21.85
CA ILE A 279 3.74 8.21 -21.02
C ILE A 279 2.63 8.84 -21.85
N PHE A 280 2.85 9.15 -23.13
CA PHE A 280 1.89 9.80 -24.03
C PHE A 280 0.97 8.82 -24.76
N GLY A 281 1.37 7.55 -24.85
CA GLY A 281 0.74 6.53 -25.70
C GLY A 281 -0.48 5.78 -25.10
N GLY A 282 -1.09 6.26 -24.03
CA GLY A 282 -2.25 5.57 -23.47
C GLY A 282 -1.88 4.44 -22.46
N PRO A 283 -2.85 3.62 -22.05
CA PRO A 283 -2.65 2.59 -21.03
C PRO A 283 -1.68 1.48 -21.44
N ASP A 284 -1.57 1.23 -22.72
CA ASP A 284 -0.70 0.23 -23.36
C ASP A 284 0.56 0.84 -23.98
N LEU A 285 0.91 2.09 -23.59
CA LEU A 285 2.07 2.82 -24.08
C LEU A 285 2.10 3.03 -25.61
N GLY A 286 0.96 2.87 -26.27
CA GLY A 286 0.82 2.99 -27.73
C GLY A 286 1.01 1.68 -28.49
N LEU A 287 1.06 0.54 -27.83
CA LEU A 287 1.17 -0.79 -28.46
C LEU A 287 -0.02 -1.08 -29.39
N GLY A 288 -1.25 -0.92 -28.91
CA GLY A 288 -2.46 -1.15 -29.68
C GLY A 288 -2.64 -0.19 -30.87
N ALA A 289 -2.01 0.97 -30.81
CA ALA A 289 -1.96 1.95 -31.89
C ALA A 289 -0.78 1.72 -32.87
N GLY A 290 0.05 0.71 -32.64
CA GLY A 290 1.20 0.40 -33.48
C GLY A 290 2.33 1.43 -33.42
N VAL A 291 2.39 2.23 -32.35
CA VAL A 291 3.45 3.22 -32.09
C VAL A 291 4.74 2.53 -31.66
N ILE A 292 4.59 1.46 -30.90
CA ILE A 292 5.69 0.60 -30.43
C ILE A 292 5.38 -0.87 -30.72
N THR A 293 6.41 -1.67 -30.76
CA THR A 293 6.32 -3.13 -30.87
C THR A 293 6.10 -3.78 -29.52
N GLN A 294 5.70 -5.06 -29.48
CA GLN A 294 5.59 -5.83 -28.24
C GLN A 294 6.94 -5.90 -27.49
N ALA A 295 8.03 -6.08 -28.19
CA ALA A 295 9.37 -6.12 -27.60
C ALA A 295 9.75 -4.78 -26.93
N GLU A 296 9.39 -3.66 -27.54
CA GLU A 296 9.59 -2.33 -26.94
C GLU A 296 8.68 -2.13 -25.72
N TYR A 297 7.42 -2.56 -25.80
CA TYR A 297 6.51 -2.53 -24.65
C TYR A 297 7.07 -3.32 -23.46
N ASP A 298 7.49 -4.55 -23.71
CA ASP A 298 8.05 -5.41 -22.65
C ASP A 298 9.34 -4.80 -22.07
N ALA A 299 10.20 -4.23 -22.89
CA ALA A 299 11.41 -3.53 -22.45
C ALA A 299 11.09 -2.29 -21.60
N MET A 300 10.08 -1.50 -21.98
CA MET A 300 9.62 -0.34 -21.21
C MET A 300 9.09 -0.73 -19.84
N VAL A 301 8.21 -1.74 -19.80
CA VAL A 301 7.61 -2.24 -18.56
C VAL A 301 8.66 -2.83 -17.64
N ASN A 302 9.57 -3.65 -18.18
CA ASN A 302 10.63 -4.28 -17.40
C ASN A 302 11.68 -3.27 -16.88
N TYR A 303 11.92 -2.18 -17.61
CA TYR A 303 12.88 -1.16 -17.17
C TYR A 303 12.32 -0.28 -16.04
N VAL A 304 11.05 0.11 -16.12
CA VAL A 304 10.41 1.04 -15.18
C VAL A 304 9.70 0.31 -14.05
N GLY A 305 9.21 -0.92 -14.31
CA GLY A 305 8.55 -1.75 -13.31
C GLY A 305 9.52 -2.20 -12.22
N TYR A 306 8.99 -2.35 -11.02
CA TYR A 306 9.76 -2.76 -9.85
C TYR A 306 8.94 -3.66 -8.95
N ASP A 307 9.54 -4.78 -8.58
CA ASP A 307 9.04 -5.68 -7.55
C ASP A 307 10.03 -5.64 -6.37
N GLY A 308 9.51 -5.50 -5.17
CA GLY A 308 10.30 -5.29 -3.98
C GLY A 308 9.96 -6.26 -2.86
N ALA A 309 10.77 -6.24 -1.82
CA ALA A 309 10.57 -7.04 -0.63
C ALA A 309 10.94 -6.26 0.64
N ALA A 310 10.29 -6.63 1.74
CA ALA A 310 10.66 -6.16 3.07
C ALA A 310 10.48 -7.28 4.09
N VAL A 311 11.34 -7.30 5.08
CA VAL A 311 11.23 -8.20 6.23
C VAL A 311 11.22 -7.36 7.49
N ALA A 312 10.24 -7.59 8.37
CA ALA A 312 10.24 -6.95 9.67
C ALA A 312 9.85 -7.94 10.77
N GLY A 313 10.18 -7.59 11.98
CA GLY A 313 9.87 -8.42 13.14
C GLY A 313 9.91 -7.66 14.43
N MET A 314 9.32 -8.29 15.44
CA MET A 314 9.31 -7.81 16.81
C MET A 314 9.47 -9.00 17.74
N ASP A 315 10.38 -8.88 18.66
CA ASP A 315 10.55 -9.79 19.79
C ASP A 315 10.24 -9.10 21.10
N SER A 316 9.73 -9.83 22.06
CA SER A 316 9.52 -9.30 23.41
C SER A 316 9.69 -10.37 24.47
N ASP A 317 10.44 -10.01 25.50
CA ASP A 317 10.63 -10.78 26.71
C ASP A 317 10.02 -10.00 27.89
N ASN A 318 9.27 -10.70 28.71
CA ASN A 318 8.69 -10.14 29.92
C ASN A 318 8.89 -11.11 31.10
N TYR A 319 9.31 -10.58 32.23
CA TYR A 319 9.44 -11.30 33.50
C TYR A 319 8.70 -10.51 34.54
N TRP A 320 7.92 -11.21 35.37
CA TRP A 320 7.17 -10.56 36.44
C TRP A 320 7.25 -11.37 37.74
N PHE A 321 7.12 -10.65 38.81
CA PHE A 321 6.88 -11.17 40.14
C PHE A 321 5.89 -10.26 40.84
N GLU A 322 4.89 -10.85 41.45
CA GLU A 322 3.86 -10.14 42.21
C GLU A 322 3.64 -10.83 43.56
N VAL A 323 3.37 -10.04 44.59
CA VAL A 323 2.95 -10.54 45.89
C VAL A 323 1.90 -9.61 46.49
N SER A 324 0.88 -10.21 47.08
CA SER A 324 -0.20 -9.45 47.72
C SER A 324 -0.70 -10.16 48.98
N GLY A 325 -1.28 -9.40 49.90
CA GLY A 325 -1.83 -9.97 51.10
C GLY A 325 -2.25 -8.92 52.12
N PRO A 326 -2.75 -9.39 53.30
CA PRO A 326 -3.12 -8.51 54.39
C PRO A 326 -1.87 -7.89 55.03
N LEU A 327 -1.93 -6.60 55.33
CA LEU A 327 -0.85 -5.87 55.99
C LEU A 327 -1.06 -5.74 57.49
N PHE A 328 -2.15 -5.09 57.88
CA PHE A 328 -2.56 -4.95 59.30
C PHE A 328 -4.04 -4.77 59.44
N ASP A 329 -4.57 -5.08 60.61
CA ASP A 329 -5.98 -4.96 60.93
C ASP A 329 -6.29 -3.57 61.51
N MET A 330 -7.33 -2.94 61.02
CA MET A 330 -7.89 -1.68 61.47
C MET A 330 -9.26 -1.89 62.10
N PRO A 331 -9.79 -0.93 62.90
CA PRO A 331 -11.09 -1.09 63.58
C PRO A 331 -12.29 -1.40 62.65
N TYR A 332 -12.17 -1.07 61.37
CA TYR A 332 -13.23 -1.19 60.37
C TYR A 332 -12.85 -2.09 59.16
N GLY A 333 -11.77 -2.89 59.26
CA GLY A 333 -11.36 -3.83 58.26
C GLY A 333 -9.84 -3.99 58.18
N THR A 334 -9.39 -4.92 57.33
CA THR A 334 -7.97 -5.23 57.11
C THR A 334 -7.41 -4.41 55.98
N ALA A 335 -6.24 -3.78 56.16
CA ALA A 335 -5.48 -3.16 55.08
C ALA A 335 -4.72 -4.23 54.29
N TYR A 336 -4.74 -4.14 52.98
CA TYR A 336 -4.03 -5.04 52.08
C TYR A 336 -2.96 -4.28 51.32
N PHE A 337 -1.93 -5.00 50.87
CA PHE A 337 -0.91 -4.51 49.97
C PHE A 337 -0.84 -5.39 48.73
N ALA A 338 -0.34 -4.80 47.64
CA ALA A 338 0.14 -5.49 46.45
C ALA A 338 1.45 -4.85 46.03
N PHE A 339 2.41 -5.69 45.71
CA PHE A 339 3.71 -5.28 45.22
C PHE A 339 4.06 -6.12 44.00
N GLY A 340 4.53 -5.46 42.90
CA GLY A 340 4.94 -6.12 41.67
C GLY A 340 6.24 -5.57 41.16
N LEU A 341 7.00 -6.45 40.55
CA LEU A 341 8.19 -6.13 39.75
C LEU A 341 7.98 -6.70 38.36
N GLU A 342 8.27 -5.89 37.37
CA GLU A 342 8.23 -6.29 35.97
C GLU A 342 9.49 -5.83 35.26
N ASN A 343 10.07 -6.70 34.46
CA ASN A 343 11.14 -6.36 33.51
C ASN A 343 10.68 -6.76 32.12
N ARG A 344 10.60 -5.78 31.21
CA ARG A 344 10.16 -5.98 29.84
C ARG A 344 11.20 -5.44 28.87
N SER A 345 11.57 -6.27 27.88
CA SER A 345 12.38 -5.91 26.75
C SER A 345 11.56 -6.09 25.47
N VAL A 346 11.71 -5.15 24.53
CA VAL A 346 11.07 -5.23 23.21
C VAL A 346 12.10 -4.86 22.17
N GLY A 347 12.37 -5.77 21.25
CA GLY A 347 13.16 -5.55 20.05
C GLY A 347 12.26 -5.36 18.83
N TYR A 348 12.73 -4.58 17.88
CA TYR A 348 12.05 -4.36 16.61
C TYR A 348 13.09 -4.19 15.50
N PHE A 349 12.82 -4.77 14.34
CA PHE A 349 13.58 -4.51 13.13
C PHE A 349 12.65 -4.38 11.93
N ASP A 350 13.09 -3.57 10.94
CA ASP A 350 12.46 -3.40 9.64
C ASP A 350 13.57 -3.26 8.59
N THR A 351 13.54 -4.14 7.62
CA THR A 351 14.59 -4.25 6.59
C THR A 351 13.92 -4.31 5.22
N PRO A 352 13.54 -3.14 4.66
CA PRO A 352 13.12 -3.06 3.28
C PRO A 352 14.33 -3.27 2.34
N ASP A 353 14.06 -3.61 1.08
CA ASP A 353 15.12 -3.72 0.08
C ASP A 353 15.82 -2.37 -0.21
N ALA A 354 16.90 -2.43 -0.98
CA ALA A 354 17.76 -1.27 -1.22
C ALA A 354 17.06 -0.12 -1.96
N LEU A 355 16.16 -0.44 -2.90
CA LEU A 355 15.47 0.60 -3.66
C LEU A 355 14.42 1.31 -2.81
N VAL A 356 13.67 0.58 -1.99
CA VAL A 356 12.75 1.17 -1.01
C VAL A 356 13.51 2.00 0.01
N SER A 357 14.59 1.44 0.58
CA SER A 357 15.42 2.13 1.60
C SER A 357 16.02 3.44 1.09
N SER A 358 16.37 3.51 -0.19
CA SER A 358 16.92 4.72 -0.81
C SER A 358 15.86 5.77 -1.18
N GLY A 359 14.56 5.44 -1.07
CA GLY A 359 13.47 6.27 -1.58
C GLY A 359 13.34 6.26 -3.10
N GLY A 360 13.96 5.30 -3.78
CA GLY A 360 13.92 5.14 -5.23
C GLY A 360 12.67 4.43 -5.75
N SER A 361 11.86 3.88 -4.87
CA SER A 361 10.62 3.19 -5.23
C SER A 361 9.39 4.07 -5.03
N SER A 362 8.35 3.79 -5.80
CA SER A 362 7.03 4.41 -5.64
C SER A 362 6.21 3.86 -4.45
N THR A 363 6.80 3.03 -3.62
CA THR A 363 6.19 2.51 -2.38
C THR A 363 6.11 3.56 -1.27
N ASN A 364 6.91 4.62 -1.33
CA ASN A 364 7.02 5.70 -0.35
C ASN A 364 5.91 6.77 -0.46
#